data_057bdd4f8da65679318dd7ea029cc9b9
#
_entry.id   057bdd4f8da65679318dd7ea029cc9b9
#
_cell.length_a   1.000
_cell.length_b   1.000
_cell.length_c   1.000
_cell.angle_alpha   90.00
_cell.angle_beta   90.00
_cell.angle_gamma   90.00
#
_symmetry.space_group_name_H-M   'P 1'
#
loop_
_entity.id
_entity.type
_entity.pdbx_description
1 polymer ?
#
loop_
_entity_poly.entity_id
_entity_poly.type
_entity_poly.pdbx_seq_one_letter_code
_entity_poly.pdbx_strand_id
1 'polypeptide(L)'
;MIHFKYLVTSALPYVNNELHLGHLISTLLPADVYSRYLKLKGDECIYVCGTDEYGTAIAVEAEKQKLTPKELTDRYSKVHKKITEDFNFQLDIFSRTTVPEHINTTQSIYDDLKKNGYIYRKKIRQLYCEKCKRFLPDRYVTGKCPHCNSEGARGDQCEKCGKLLEPVQLLEPRCTTCDGTPVEKESEHVYFKLSVLSDKLADWVEKNKNWPANARNFALSWTKSGLEDRDISRELSWGVPIPDLPGNVFYVWFDAPIGYITFSKQLGKEGWWKEKDTRVVHFIGKDNIAFHAIFFPGMLIAAGGYTLPYHVASYEFLNYEGKKFSKSKGIGIFCTDAISLYPADYWRYYLLSILTEHRDADFTWDEFREKVNNDLNDVIGNFIHRTLTLAQKLFEGKVPEHDNYTLHDEKAMGEIEKKHKEAGELLEKIRLKDGLSSAVDLARIGNQYLTAEEPWKNKDRQANVVFVCLNIVSALSVLLEPFIPESAEKIRKFLALEGKYKWSDAVKLLEPGTSLNKFEPLFKKIEDKEITELKKRFG
;
A
#
# COMPACT_ATOMS: atom_id res chain seq x y z
N MET A 1 19.60 -20.96 10.09
CA MET A 1 18.94 -19.64 9.95
C MET A 1 17.49 -19.80 10.38
N ILE A 2 16.97 -18.90 11.20
CA ILE A 2 15.54 -18.90 11.53
C ILE A 2 14.81 -18.42 10.26
N HIS A 3 13.97 -19.27 9.69
CA HIS A 3 13.10 -18.88 8.58
C HIS A 3 11.87 -18.20 9.18
N PHE A 4 11.68 -16.92 8.88
CA PHE A 4 10.49 -16.18 9.28
C PHE A 4 9.40 -16.36 8.22
N LYS A 5 8.15 -16.39 8.70
CA LYS A 5 6.96 -16.24 7.87
C LYS A 5 6.57 -14.76 7.83
N TYR A 6 6.15 -14.28 6.70
CA TYR A 6 5.76 -12.88 6.53
C TYR A 6 4.27 -12.77 6.19
N LEU A 7 3.53 -12.07 7.03
CA LEU A 7 2.16 -11.69 6.79
C LEU A 7 2.14 -10.20 6.45
N VAL A 8 2.08 -9.90 5.16
CA VAL A 8 2.04 -8.53 4.63
C VAL A 8 0.59 -8.10 4.47
N THR A 9 0.27 -6.91 4.92
CA THR A 9 -1.06 -6.31 4.77
C THR A 9 -0.98 -4.89 4.25
N SER A 10 -2.00 -4.43 3.56
CA SER A 10 -2.23 -3.01 3.30
C SER A 10 -3.53 -2.54 3.96
N ALA A 11 -3.57 -1.28 4.41
CA ALA A 11 -4.77 -0.72 4.99
C ALA A 11 -5.96 -0.90 4.04
N LEU A 12 -7.09 -1.36 4.59
CA LEU A 12 -8.28 -1.65 3.81
C LEU A 12 -8.92 -0.37 3.31
N PRO A 13 -9.08 -0.17 1.99
CA PRO A 13 -9.77 0.99 1.48
C PRO A 13 -11.27 0.91 1.72
N TYR A 14 -11.88 2.06 2.06
CA TYR A 14 -13.33 2.20 2.10
C TYR A 14 -13.95 2.10 0.70
N VAL A 15 -15.05 1.38 0.59
CA VAL A 15 -15.79 1.20 -0.67
C VAL A 15 -16.90 2.22 -0.89
N ASN A 16 -16.73 3.42 -0.40
CA ASN A 16 -17.64 4.54 -0.66
C ASN A 16 -17.35 5.25 -1.99
N ASN A 17 -16.23 4.91 -2.64
CA ASN A 17 -15.76 5.52 -3.87
C ASN A 17 -14.70 4.66 -4.58
N GLU A 18 -14.27 5.10 -5.78
CA GLU A 18 -13.12 4.54 -6.49
C GLU A 18 -11.80 4.90 -5.79
N LEU A 19 -10.76 4.09 -6.03
CA LEU A 19 -9.41 4.38 -5.58
C LEU A 19 -8.76 5.47 -6.44
N HIS A 20 -7.94 6.31 -5.81
CA HIS A 20 -7.06 7.25 -6.48
C HIS A 20 -5.59 6.92 -6.19
N LEU A 21 -4.65 7.54 -6.91
CA LEU A 21 -3.22 7.26 -6.78
C LEU A 21 -2.68 7.37 -5.35
N GLY A 22 -3.29 8.24 -4.51
CA GLY A 22 -2.91 8.36 -3.10
C GLY A 22 -3.14 7.08 -2.28
N HIS A 23 -4.17 6.28 -2.59
CA HIS A 23 -4.36 4.97 -1.96
C HIS A 23 -3.28 3.97 -2.41
N LEU A 24 -2.90 4.02 -3.71
CA LEU A 24 -1.88 3.10 -4.21
C LEU A 24 -0.53 3.35 -3.57
N ILE A 25 -0.05 4.60 -3.58
CA ILE A 25 1.29 4.96 -3.11
C ILE A 25 1.50 4.72 -1.62
N SER A 26 0.43 4.88 -0.80
CA SER A 26 0.55 4.78 0.65
C SER A 26 0.27 3.37 1.20
N THR A 27 -0.39 2.48 0.43
CA THR A 27 -0.82 1.19 0.97
C THR A 27 -0.54 0.02 0.03
N LEU A 28 -1.24 -0.08 -1.11
CA LEU A 28 -1.23 -1.26 -1.97
C LEU A 28 0.11 -1.48 -2.68
N LEU A 29 0.66 -0.44 -3.29
CA LEU A 29 1.88 -0.54 -4.08
C LEU A 29 3.13 -0.89 -3.25
N PRO A 30 3.43 -0.21 -2.12
CA PRO A 30 4.58 -0.57 -1.30
C PRO A 30 4.45 -1.97 -0.68
N ALA A 31 3.24 -2.41 -0.30
CA ALA A 31 3.00 -3.76 0.19
C ALA A 31 3.26 -4.82 -0.90
N ASP A 32 2.82 -4.56 -2.13
CA ASP A 32 3.07 -5.43 -3.28
C ASP A 32 4.56 -5.56 -3.57
N VAL A 33 5.31 -4.45 -3.64
CA VAL A 33 6.76 -4.46 -3.86
C VAL A 33 7.46 -5.31 -2.81
N TYR A 34 7.14 -5.09 -1.54
CA TYR A 34 7.76 -5.82 -0.44
C TYR A 34 7.42 -7.32 -0.47
N SER A 35 6.16 -7.67 -0.70
CA SER A 35 5.74 -9.08 -0.77
C SER A 35 6.36 -9.82 -1.96
N ARG A 36 6.45 -9.17 -3.14
CA ARG A 36 7.13 -9.72 -4.32
C ARG A 36 8.60 -10.01 -4.04
N TYR A 37 9.30 -9.06 -3.43
CA TYR A 37 10.70 -9.25 -3.04
C TYR A 37 10.88 -10.44 -2.10
N LEU A 38 10.06 -10.55 -1.05
CA LEU A 38 10.12 -11.67 -0.10
C LEU A 38 9.88 -13.02 -0.80
N LYS A 39 8.87 -13.10 -1.69
CA LYS A 39 8.57 -14.30 -2.47
C LYS A 39 9.71 -14.67 -3.42
N LEU A 40 10.33 -13.67 -4.10
CA LEU A 40 11.51 -13.88 -4.95
C LEU A 40 12.72 -14.36 -4.16
N LYS A 41 12.90 -13.83 -2.96
CA LYS A 41 13.97 -14.27 -2.05
C LYS A 41 13.77 -15.70 -1.57
N GLY A 42 12.54 -16.23 -1.62
CA GLY A 42 12.18 -17.57 -1.19
C GLY A 42 11.65 -17.63 0.24
N ASP A 43 11.33 -16.50 0.86
CA ASP A 43 10.67 -16.45 2.16
C ASP A 43 9.20 -16.89 2.03
N GLU A 44 8.67 -17.51 3.08
CA GLU A 44 7.24 -17.85 3.16
C GLU A 44 6.46 -16.55 3.44
N CYS A 45 5.73 -16.06 2.44
CA CYS A 45 5.04 -14.78 2.49
C CYS A 45 3.63 -14.89 1.94
N ILE A 46 2.67 -14.31 2.66
CA ILE A 46 1.32 -14.01 2.15
C ILE A 46 1.07 -12.51 2.19
N TYR A 47 0.42 -11.99 1.16
CA TYR A 47 -0.06 -10.62 1.09
C TYR A 47 -1.59 -10.61 1.08
N VAL A 48 -2.17 -10.06 2.15
CA VAL A 48 -3.62 -10.00 2.33
C VAL A 48 -4.12 -8.56 2.33
N CYS A 49 -5.20 -8.33 1.61
CA CYS A 49 -5.96 -7.08 1.62
C CYS A 49 -7.43 -7.38 1.35
N GLY A 50 -8.24 -6.37 1.40
CA GLY A 50 -9.66 -6.43 1.09
C GLY A 50 -10.28 -5.04 1.19
N THR A 51 -11.60 -4.99 1.24
CA THR A 51 -12.36 -3.75 1.35
C THR A 51 -12.96 -3.59 2.75
N ASP A 52 -12.88 -2.35 3.26
CA ASP A 52 -13.63 -1.92 4.44
C ASP A 52 -15.03 -1.47 4.00
N GLU A 53 -16.05 -2.23 4.41
CA GLU A 53 -17.39 -2.12 3.88
C GLU A 53 -18.45 -1.67 4.89
N TYR A 54 -18.08 -1.49 6.16
CA TYR A 54 -18.99 -1.10 7.21
C TYR A 54 -18.85 0.37 7.60
N GLY A 55 -19.68 0.81 8.54
CA GLY A 55 -19.61 2.12 9.16
C GLY A 55 -20.41 3.22 8.48
N THR A 56 -20.37 4.39 9.13
CA THR A 56 -21.19 5.56 8.77
C THR A 56 -20.84 6.15 7.41
N ALA A 57 -19.56 6.07 6.98
CA ALA A 57 -19.15 6.60 5.69
C ALA A 57 -19.86 5.90 4.52
N ILE A 58 -20.02 4.58 4.62
CA ILE A 58 -20.74 3.76 3.63
C ILE A 58 -22.23 4.06 3.68
N ALA A 59 -22.82 4.06 4.89
CA ALA A 59 -24.26 4.28 5.05
C ALA A 59 -24.69 5.65 4.51
N VAL A 60 -23.96 6.72 4.86
CA VAL A 60 -24.25 8.09 4.37
C VAL A 60 -24.09 8.20 2.86
N GLU A 61 -23.05 7.58 2.27
CA GLU A 61 -22.85 7.65 0.83
C GLU A 61 -23.91 6.84 0.07
N ALA A 62 -24.31 5.69 0.60
CA ALA A 62 -25.42 4.90 0.05
C ALA A 62 -26.74 5.70 0.04
N GLU A 63 -27.07 6.37 1.16
CA GLU A 63 -28.27 7.26 1.23
C GLU A 63 -28.23 8.36 0.16
N LYS A 64 -27.07 9.01 -0.05
CA LYS A 64 -26.90 10.04 -1.09
C LYS A 64 -27.11 9.51 -2.51
N GLN A 65 -26.63 8.30 -2.77
CA GLN A 65 -26.77 7.64 -4.07
C GLN A 65 -28.12 6.92 -4.24
N LYS A 66 -28.99 6.94 -3.21
CA LYS A 66 -30.26 6.21 -3.17
C LYS A 66 -30.09 4.69 -3.37
N LEU A 67 -29.02 4.16 -2.83
CA LEU A 67 -28.68 2.73 -2.81
C LEU A 67 -28.77 2.19 -1.38
N THR A 68 -28.90 0.88 -1.25
CA THR A 68 -28.60 0.21 0.01
C THR A 68 -27.10 0.17 0.25
N PRO A 69 -26.61 0.15 1.50
CA PRO A 69 -25.17 -0.05 1.77
C PRO A 69 -24.59 -1.27 1.08
N LYS A 70 -25.36 -2.37 0.99
CA LYS A 70 -24.95 -3.60 0.31
C LYS A 70 -24.74 -3.39 -1.20
N GLU A 71 -25.65 -2.71 -1.88
CA GLU A 71 -25.51 -2.41 -3.32
C GLU A 71 -24.30 -1.52 -3.59
N LEU A 72 -24.07 -0.51 -2.74
CA LEU A 72 -22.90 0.37 -2.84
C LEU A 72 -21.61 -0.43 -2.70
N THR A 73 -21.50 -1.26 -1.64
CA THR A 73 -20.29 -2.04 -1.36
C THR A 73 -20.07 -3.12 -2.41
N ASP A 74 -21.11 -3.80 -2.89
CA ASP A 74 -21.02 -4.79 -3.98
C ASP A 74 -20.51 -4.18 -5.29
N ARG A 75 -20.87 -2.91 -5.54
CA ARG A 75 -20.39 -2.17 -6.71
C ARG A 75 -18.91 -1.83 -6.59
N TYR A 76 -18.52 -1.13 -5.52
CA TYR A 76 -17.15 -0.61 -5.40
C TYR A 76 -16.11 -1.67 -5.04
N SER A 77 -16.48 -2.73 -4.32
CA SER A 77 -15.54 -3.83 -4.07
C SER A 77 -15.09 -4.52 -5.36
N LYS A 78 -15.98 -4.65 -6.34
CA LYS A 78 -15.61 -5.16 -7.68
C LYS A 78 -14.65 -4.22 -8.41
N VAL A 79 -14.90 -2.91 -8.33
CA VAL A 79 -14.01 -1.89 -8.92
C VAL A 79 -12.64 -1.93 -8.27
N HIS A 80 -12.57 -1.98 -6.92
CA HIS A 80 -11.29 -2.05 -6.20
C HIS A 80 -10.53 -3.33 -6.55
N LYS A 81 -11.22 -4.47 -6.60
CA LYS A 81 -10.58 -5.73 -7.02
C LYS A 81 -10.02 -5.62 -8.44
N LYS A 82 -10.79 -5.08 -9.39
CA LYS A 82 -10.33 -4.88 -10.77
C LYS A 82 -9.10 -3.97 -10.82
N ILE A 83 -9.06 -2.89 -10.03
CA ILE A 83 -7.89 -2.01 -9.92
C ILE A 83 -6.66 -2.78 -9.43
N THR A 84 -6.81 -3.70 -8.44
CA THR A 84 -5.66 -4.49 -7.99
C THR A 84 -5.12 -5.42 -9.08
N GLU A 85 -5.99 -5.96 -9.91
CA GLU A 85 -5.64 -6.78 -11.08
C GLU A 85 -4.96 -5.92 -12.17
N ASP A 86 -5.53 -4.77 -12.50
CA ASP A 86 -5.04 -3.88 -13.56
C ASP A 86 -3.68 -3.26 -13.24
N PHE A 87 -3.38 -3.01 -11.96
CA PHE A 87 -2.06 -2.58 -11.49
C PHE A 87 -1.09 -3.74 -11.22
N ASN A 88 -1.50 -4.98 -11.53
CA ASN A 88 -0.71 -6.20 -11.36
C ASN A 88 -0.20 -6.37 -9.91
N PHE A 89 -1.08 -6.15 -8.90
CA PHE A 89 -0.74 -6.44 -7.50
C PHE A 89 -0.89 -7.94 -7.23
N GLN A 90 0.15 -8.55 -6.66
CA GLN A 90 0.23 -9.99 -6.40
C GLN A 90 -0.31 -10.35 -5.01
N LEU A 91 -1.58 -10.02 -4.76
CA LEU A 91 -2.29 -10.40 -3.55
C LEU A 91 -2.56 -11.91 -3.50
N ASP A 92 -2.35 -12.54 -2.35
CA ASP A 92 -2.78 -13.93 -2.14
C ASP A 92 -4.29 -14.00 -1.90
N ILE A 93 -4.88 -12.93 -1.34
CA ILE A 93 -6.31 -12.74 -1.23
C ILE A 93 -6.69 -11.25 -1.23
N PHE A 94 -7.75 -10.93 -1.98
CA PHE A 94 -8.47 -9.66 -1.86
C PHE A 94 -9.91 -9.96 -1.47
N SER A 95 -10.27 -9.71 -0.20
CA SER A 95 -11.55 -10.10 0.39
C SER A 95 -12.39 -8.90 0.81
N ARG A 96 -13.39 -9.11 1.68
CA ARG A 96 -14.39 -8.12 2.10
C ARG A 96 -14.68 -8.26 3.58
N THR A 97 -14.92 -7.15 4.29
CA THR A 97 -15.36 -7.22 5.69
C THR A 97 -16.83 -7.64 5.86
N THR A 98 -17.61 -7.70 4.76
CA THR A 98 -19.01 -8.19 4.80
C THR A 98 -19.17 -9.70 4.65
N VAL A 99 -18.08 -10.45 4.55
CA VAL A 99 -18.17 -11.92 4.50
C VAL A 99 -18.60 -12.50 5.87
N PRO A 100 -19.37 -13.59 5.90
CA PRO A 100 -19.86 -14.18 7.16
C PRO A 100 -18.73 -14.54 8.14
N GLU A 101 -17.60 -15.01 7.64
CA GLU A 101 -16.41 -15.35 8.42
C GLU A 101 -15.88 -14.14 9.21
N HIS A 102 -16.01 -12.92 8.65
CA HIS A 102 -15.55 -11.71 9.33
C HIS A 102 -16.44 -11.36 10.52
N ILE A 103 -17.75 -11.51 10.38
CA ILE A 103 -18.69 -11.33 11.50
C ILE A 103 -18.31 -12.26 12.65
N ASN A 104 -18.13 -13.56 12.36
CA ASN A 104 -17.77 -14.57 13.36
C ASN A 104 -16.41 -14.28 14.01
N THR A 105 -15.40 -13.88 13.23
CA THR A 105 -14.06 -13.58 13.74
C THR A 105 -14.08 -12.34 14.63
N THR A 106 -14.81 -11.30 14.25
CA THR A 106 -14.97 -10.06 15.03
C THR A 106 -15.66 -10.33 16.37
N GLN A 107 -16.76 -11.11 16.35
CA GLN A 107 -17.48 -11.49 17.56
C GLN A 107 -16.63 -12.38 18.46
N SER A 108 -15.84 -13.31 17.92
CA SER A 108 -14.93 -14.14 18.71
C SER A 108 -13.85 -13.32 19.43
N ILE A 109 -13.26 -12.33 18.76
CA ILE A 109 -12.28 -11.42 19.38
C ILE A 109 -12.96 -10.59 20.48
N TYR A 110 -14.15 -10.09 20.23
CA TYR A 110 -14.94 -9.38 21.24
C TYR A 110 -15.19 -10.24 22.49
N ASP A 111 -15.55 -11.50 22.31
CA ASP A 111 -15.77 -12.45 23.42
C ASP A 111 -14.49 -12.70 24.21
N ASP A 112 -13.33 -12.81 23.53
CA ASP A 112 -12.03 -12.92 24.19
C ASP A 112 -11.71 -11.66 25.01
N LEU A 113 -11.92 -10.47 24.46
CA LEU A 113 -11.74 -9.19 25.16
C LEU A 113 -12.64 -9.09 26.39
N LYS A 114 -13.90 -9.53 26.28
CA LYS A 114 -14.89 -9.53 27.36
C LYS A 114 -14.51 -10.51 28.45
N LYS A 115 -14.14 -11.74 28.08
CA LYS A 115 -13.67 -12.80 29.00
C LYS A 115 -12.44 -12.35 29.78
N ASN A 116 -11.53 -11.61 29.14
CA ASN A 116 -10.30 -11.10 29.74
C ASN A 116 -10.52 -9.79 30.54
N GLY A 117 -11.77 -9.29 30.65
CA GLY A 117 -12.13 -8.15 31.48
C GLY A 117 -11.83 -6.77 30.87
N TYR A 118 -11.59 -6.69 29.55
CA TYR A 118 -11.30 -5.44 28.87
C TYR A 118 -12.53 -4.73 28.28
N ILE A 119 -13.73 -5.31 28.44
CA ILE A 119 -14.99 -4.73 27.95
C ILE A 119 -15.87 -4.33 29.13
N TYR A 120 -16.52 -3.17 29.03
CA TYR A 120 -17.56 -2.73 29.96
C TYR A 120 -18.63 -1.92 29.22
N ARG A 121 -19.76 -1.70 29.89
CA ARG A 121 -20.86 -0.88 29.38
C ARG A 121 -20.96 0.44 30.12
N LYS A 122 -21.35 1.49 29.39
CA LYS A 122 -21.54 2.83 29.93
C LYS A 122 -22.70 3.52 29.25
N LYS A 123 -23.55 4.16 30.03
CA LYS A 123 -24.56 5.10 29.50
C LYS A 123 -23.89 6.43 29.19
N ILE A 124 -24.09 6.92 27.99
CA ILE A 124 -23.55 8.21 27.54
C ILE A 124 -24.67 9.03 26.90
N ARG A 125 -24.44 10.34 26.78
CA ARG A 125 -25.31 11.22 25.99
C ARG A 125 -24.84 11.25 24.56
N GLN A 126 -25.79 11.08 23.65
CA GLN A 126 -25.54 11.07 22.21
C GLN A 126 -26.49 12.05 21.52
N LEU A 127 -26.08 12.60 20.38
CA LEU A 127 -26.94 13.44 19.55
C LEU A 127 -28.02 12.60 18.84
N TYR A 128 -29.28 12.99 18.99
CA TYR A 128 -30.42 12.33 18.38
C TYR A 128 -31.18 13.31 17.50
N CYS A 129 -31.48 12.93 16.27
CA CYS A 129 -32.33 13.70 15.38
C CYS A 129 -33.81 13.28 15.52
N GLU A 130 -34.66 14.15 16.07
CA GLU A 130 -36.07 13.85 16.23
C GLU A 130 -36.84 13.75 14.91
N LYS A 131 -36.39 14.51 13.88
CA LYS A 131 -36.96 14.46 12.54
C LYS A 131 -36.65 13.16 11.81
N CYS A 132 -35.40 12.69 11.90
CA CYS A 132 -34.97 11.43 11.28
C CYS A 132 -35.19 10.21 12.19
N LYS A 133 -35.59 10.40 13.46
CA LYS A 133 -35.83 9.38 14.49
C LYS A 133 -34.67 8.43 14.67
N ARG A 134 -33.42 8.97 14.69
CA ARG A 134 -32.18 8.19 14.85
C ARG A 134 -31.12 8.96 15.61
N PHE A 135 -30.21 8.22 16.25
CA PHE A 135 -28.96 8.76 16.75
C PHE A 135 -28.05 9.19 15.60
N LEU A 136 -27.15 10.13 15.86
CA LEU A 136 -26.28 10.73 14.85
C LEU A 136 -24.80 10.43 15.15
N PRO A 137 -24.34 9.17 15.00
CA PRO A 137 -22.94 8.86 15.18
C PRO A 137 -22.08 9.43 14.04
N ASP A 138 -20.85 9.81 14.38
CA ASP A 138 -19.76 10.10 13.45
C ASP A 138 -20.17 11.07 12.30
N ARG A 139 -20.36 10.56 11.08
CA ARG A 139 -20.63 11.35 9.87
C ARG A 139 -22.10 11.73 9.66
N TYR A 140 -22.99 11.29 10.52
CA TYR A 140 -24.39 11.73 10.49
C TYR A 140 -24.61 13.11 11.11
N VAL A 141 -23.56 13.69 11.72
CA VAL A 141 -23.58 15.04 12.26
C VAL A 141 -22.43 15.88 11.70
N THR A 142 -22.68 17.16 11.53
CA THR A 142 -21.69 18.17 11.18
C THR A 142 -21.86 19.39 12.06
N GLY A 143 -20.79 20.16 12.24
CA GLY A 143 -20.81 21.37 13.05
C GLY A 143 -19.47 22.10 13.00
N LYS A 144 -19.22 23.01 13.95
CA LYS A 144 -17.92 23.67 14.11
C LYS A 144 -17.03 22.87 15.02
N CYS A 145 -15.77 22.76 14.66
CA CYS A 145 -14.75 22.10 15.48
C CYS A 145 -14.49 22.89 16.78
N PRO A 146 -14.57 22.28 17.96
CA PRO A 146 -14.31 22.99 19.23
C PRO A 146 -12.84 23.39 19.41
N HIS A 147 -11.91 22.79 18.63
CA HIS A 147 -10.47 23.05 18.76
C HIS A 147 -9.94 24.13 17.80
N CYS A 148 -10.47 24.20 16.58
CA CYS A 148 -9.97 25.14 15.56
C CYS A 148 -11.05 26.02 14.92
N ASN A 149 -12.28 25.95 15.38
CA ASN A 149 -13.46 26.69 14.89
C ASN A 149 -13.74 26.55 13.39
N SER A 150 -13.19 25.51 12.73
CA SER A 150 -13.51 25.27 11.32
C SER A 150 -14.94 24.75 11.16
N GLU A 151 -15.64 25.27 10.18
CA GLU A 151 -16.93 24.77 9.73
C GLU A 151 -16.80 23.37 9.10
N GLY A 152 -17.89 22.60 9.15
CA GLY A 152 -17.97 21.30 8.49
C GLY A 152 -17.21 20.17 9.17
N ALA A 153 -16.81 20.35 10.44
CA ALA A 153 -16.24 19.26 11.23
C ALA A 153 -17.25 18.11 11.38
N ARG A 154 -16.76 16.88 11.36
CA ARG A 154 -17.54 15.65 11.53
C ARG A 154 -17.49 15.21 12.98
N GLY A 155 -18.43 14.33 13.37
CA GLY A 155 -18.50 13.80 14.73
C GLY A 155 -17.39 12.77 15.07
N ASP A 156 -16.59 12.34 14.10
CA ASP A 156 -15.47 11.41 14.28
C ASP A 156 -14.11 12.13 14.26
N GLN A 157 -13.94 13.11 13.39
CA GLN A 157 -12.66 13.82 13.21
C GLN A 157 -12.85 15.18 12.53
N CYS A 158 -12.01 16.13 12.89
CA CYS A 158 -11.91 17.40 12.16
C CYS A 158 -10.92 17.26 11.00
N GLU A 159 -11.38 17.38 9.76
CA GLU A 159 -10.55 17.29 8.56
C GLU A 159 -9.48 18.40 8.46
N LYS A 160 -9.67 19.55 9.14
CA LYS A 160 -8.75 20.69 9.11
C LYS A 160 -7.59 20.53 10.11
N CYS A 161 -7.88 20.21 11.38
CA CYS A 161 -6.85 20.11 12.42
C CYS A 161 -6.47 18.66 12.78
N GLY A 162 -7.14 17.66 12.21
CA GLY A 162 -6.86 16.25 12.40
C GLY A 162 -7.25 15.67 13.77
N LYS A 163 -7.81 16.49 14.68
CA LYS A 163 -8.20 15.99 16.01
C LYS A 163 -9.44 15.11 15.93
N LEU A 164 -9.40 14.01 16.69
CA LEU A 164 -10.57 13.16 16.91
C LEU A 164 -11.62 13.93 17.70
N LEU A 165 -12.88 13.68 17.39
CA LEU A 165 -14.03 14.34 18.00
C LEU A 165 -15.07 13.30 18.38
N GLU A 166 -15.93 13.65 19.34
CA GLU A 166 -17.19 12.98 19.58
C GLU A 166 -18.33 13.87 19.10
N PRO A 167 -19.45 13.32 18.60
CA PRO A 167 -20.58 14.09 18.09
C PRO A 167 -21.05 15.21 19.02
N VAL A 168 -21.10 14.95 20.32
CA VAL A 168 -21.55 15.91 21.33
C VAL A 168 -20.59 17.08 21.57
N GLN A 169 -19.36 16.99 21.13
CA GLN A 169 -18.36 18.05 21.24
C GLN A 169 -18.49 19.13 20.16
N LEU A 170 -19.21 18.83 19.07
CA LEU A 170 -19.38 19.78 17.98
C LEU A 170 -20.17 21.02 18.44
N LEU A 171 -19.68 22.19 18.06
CA LEU A 171 -20.43 23.42 18.23
C LEU A 171 -21.46 23.54 17.09
N GLU A 172 -22.66 24.02 17.43
CA GLU A 172 -23.77 24.19 16.48
C GLU A 172 -24.05 22.94 15.63
N PRO A 173 -24.24 21.75 16.27
CA PRO A 173 -24.37 20.50 15.52
C PRO A 173 -25.64 20.50 14.65
N ARG A 174 -25.51 19.90 13.45
CA ARG A 174 -26.58 19.71 12.46
C ARG A 174 -26.62 18.28 11.95
N CYS A 175 -27.83 17.75 11.79
CA CYS A 175 -28.04 16.47 11.14
C CYS A 175 -27.69 16.56 9.64
N THR A 176 -26.78 15.73 9.15
CA THR A 176 -26.36 15.77 7.74
C THR A 176 -27.43 15.33 6.75
N THR A 177 -28.50 14.67 7.22
CA THR A 177 -29.62 14.21 6.37
C THR A 177 -30.71 15.24 6.22
N CYS A 178 -31.09 15.95 7.29
CA CYS A 178 -32.24 16.85 7.26
C CYS A 178 -31.96 18.29 7.72
N ASP A 179 -30.70 18.59 8.01
CA ASP A 179 -30.20 19.87 8.54
C ASP A 179 -30.84 20.32 9.86
N GLY A 180 -31.60 19.43 10.52
CA GLY A 180 -32.23 19.71 11.82
C GLY A 180 -31.20 19.78 12.95
N THR A 181 -31.48 20.62 13.97
CA THR A 181 -30.70 20.65 15.20
C THR A 181 -31.01 19.40 16.03
N PRO A 182 -30.00 18.58 16.39
CA PRO A 182 -30.22 17.39 17.21
C PRO A 182 -30.42 17.76 18.69
N VAL A 183 -30.99 16.82 19.44
CA VAL A 183 -31.10 16.86 20.90
C VAL A 183 -30.24 15.78 21.52
N GLU A 184 -29.84 15.94 22.78
CA GLU A 184 -29.13 14.89 23.50
C GLU A 184 -30.10 13.86 24.06
N LYS A 185 -29.77 12.56 23.88
CA LYS A 185 -30.48 11.44 24.52
C LYS A 185 -29.48 10.47 25.11
N GLU A 186 -29.85 9.78 26.18
CA GLU A 186 -29.04 8.69 26.76
C GLU A 186 -29.08 7.44 25.87
N SER A 187 -27.93 6.82 25.72
CA SER A 187 -27.74 5.55 25.05
C SER A 187 -26.73 4.68 25.79
N GLU A 188 -26.89 3.36 25.74
CA GLU A 188 -25.94 2.42 26.33
C GLU A 188 -24.91 1.98 25.29
N HIS A 189 -23.64 2.12 25.63
CA HIS A 189 -22.52 1.84 24.75
C HIS A 189 -21.53 0.86 25.35
N VAL A 190 -20.80 0.16 24.47
CA VAL A 190 -19.73 -0.79 24.84
C VAL A 190 -18.38 -0.10 24.69
N TYR A 191 -17.59 -0.17 25.74
CA TYR A 191 -16.26 0.42 25.81
C TYR A 191 -15.17 -0.63 25.90
N PHE A 192 -14.09 -0.40 25.16
CA PHE A 192 -12.84 -1.14 25.28
C PHE A 192 -11.88 -0.37 26.21
N LYS A 193 -11.41 -1.05 27.28
CA LYS A 193 -10.46 -0.50 28.26
C LYS A 193 -9.05 -0.35 27.66
N LEU A 194 -8.89 0.57 26.72
CA LEU A 194 -7.60 0.82 26.07
C LEU A 194 -6.63 1.51 27.02
N SER A 195 -7.13 2.34 27.96
CA SER A 195 -6.32 3.13 28.90
C SER A 195 -5.38 2.27 29.74
N VAL A 196 -5.81 1.10 30.18
CA VAL A 196 -4.99 0.19 31.00
C VAL A 196 -3.86 -0.49 30.26
N LEU A 197 -3.79 -0.31 28.93
CA LEU A 197 -2.75 -0.87 28.07
C LEU A 197 -1.68 0.15 27.69
N SER A 198 -1.78 1.41 28.15
CA SER A 198 -0.86 2.51 27.78
C SER A 198 0.60 2.12 27.94
N ASP A 199 1.00 1.64 29.10
CA ASP A 199 2.41 1.29 29.38
C ASP A 199 2.89 0.11 28.54
N LYS A 200 2.06 -0.93 28.39
CA LYS A 200 2.39 -2.11 27.56
C LYS A 200 2.61 -1.75 26.10
N LEU A 201 1.75 -0.86 25.57
CA LEU A 201 1.86 -0.37 24.20
C LEU A 201 3.08 0.55 24.04
N ALA A 202 3.35 1.44 25.00
CA ALA A 202 4.54 2.29 24.98
C ALA A 202 5.82 1.45 24.95
N ASP A 203 5.95 0.48 25.86
CA ASP A 203 7.11 -0.43 25.93
C ASP A 203 7.31 -1.22 24.64
N TRP A 204 6.21 -1.67 24.04
CA TRP A 204 6.26 -2.40 22.78
C TRP A 204 6.71 -1.51 21.62
N VAL A 205 6.17 -0.30 21.50
CA VAL A 205 6.59 0.67 20.47
C VAL A 205 8.04 1.10 20.66
N GLU A 206 8.49 1.31 21.90
CA GLU A 206 9.89 1.69 22.20
C GLU A 206 10.90 0.63 21.72
N LYS A 207 10.55 -0.65 21.79
CA LYS A 207 11.38 -1.77 21.30
C LYS A 207 11.47 -1.83 19.77
N ASN A 208 10.49 -1.31 19.07
CA ASN A 208 10.42 -1.33 17.59
C ASN A 208 11.14 -0.13 16.97
N LYS A 209 12.48 -0.08 17.12
CA LYS A 209 13.32 1.03 16.66
C LYS A 209 13.41 1.17 15.13
N ASN A 210 13.06 0.12 14.40
CA ASN A 210 13.08 0.06 12.93
C ASN A 210 11.82 0.62 12.26
N TRP A 211 10.82 1.04 13.05
CA TRP A 211 9.63 1.67 12.48
C TRP A 211 9.94 3.08 11.92
N PRO A 212 9.21 3.54 10.91
CA PRO A 212 9.28 4.92 10.45
C PRO A 212 9.05 5.91 11.60
N ALA A 213 9.78 7.03 11.55
CA ALA A 213 9.75 8.02 12.62
C ALA A 213 8.35 8.58 12.89
N ASN A 214 7.55 8.81 11.85
CA ASN A 214 6.17 9.28 11.98
C ASN A 214 5.29 8.28 12.76
N ALA A 215 5.29 7.00 12.40
CA ALA A 215 4.52 5.98 13.12
C ALA A 215 4.97 5.84 14.57
N ARG A 216 6.30 5.73 14.79
CA ARG A 216 6.87 5.53 16.11
C ARG A 216 6.62 6.73 17.03
N ASN A 217 6.92 7.95 16.56
CA ASN A 217 6.78 9.17 17.37
C ASN A 217 5.31 9.46 17.69
N PHE A 218 4.42 9.28 16.73
CA PHE A 218 2.97 9.43 16.96
C PHE A 218 2.50 8.46 18.05
N ALA A 219 2.80 7.16 17.91
CA ALA A 219 2.38 6.14 18.87
C ALA A 219 2.94 6.40 20.27
N LEU A 220 4.23 6.76 20.39
CA LEU A 220 4.85 7.10 21.68
C LEU A 220 4.26 8.36 22.31
N SER A 221 4.01 9.40 21.51
CA SER A 221 3.39 10.63 22.00
C SER A 221 2.02 10.34 22.59
N TRP A 222 1.22 9.53 21.89
CA TRP A 222 -0.14 9.23 22.32
C TRP A 222 -0.18 8.31 23.56
N THR A 223 0.62 7.26 23.59
CA THR A 223 0.69 6.35 24.74
C THR A 223 1.22 7.06 26.00
N LYS A 224 2.21 7.96 25.88
CA LYS A 224 2.77 8.73 27.00
C LYS A 224 1.83 9.82 27.53
N SER A 225 0.93 10.36 26.71
CA SER A 225 -0.11 11.28 27.18
C SER A 225 -1.24 10.61 27.95
N GLY A 226 -1.26 9.27 27.99
CA GLY A 226 -2.34 8.46 28.55
C GLY A 226 -3.42 8.19 27.50
N LEU A 227 -3.68 6.90 27.25
CA LEU A 227 -4.77 6.49 26.38
C LEU A 227 -6.11 6.55 27.12
N GLU A 228 -7.15 6.87 26.40
CA GLU A 228 -8.53 6.82 26.89
C GLU A 228 -9.24 5.54 26.42
N ASP A 229 -10.20 5.07 27.21
CA ASP A 229 -11.08 3.97 26.81
C ASP A 229 -11.89 4.37 25.58
N ARG A 230 -12.14 3.41 24.69
CA ARG A 230 -12.79 3.67 23.41
C ARG A 230 -14.18 3.07 23.33
N ASP A 231 -15.14 3.89 22.94
CA ASP A 231 -16.46 3.43 22.52
C ASP A 231 -16.33 2.62 21.22
N ILE A 232 -16.69 1.35 21.28
CA ILE A 232 -16.63 0.39 20.17
C ILE A 232 -18.01 0.01 19.64
N SER A 233 -19.06 0.73 20.01
CA SER A 233 -20.44 0.49 19.58
C SER A 233 -21.04 1.65 18.83
N ARG A 234 -21.93 1.38 17.88
CA ARG A 234 -22.68 2.38 17.13
C ARG A 234 -24.11 1.93 16.93
N GLU A 235 -25.06 2.84 17.12
CA GLU A 235 -26.48 2.63 16.84
C GLU A 235 -26.76 2.77 15.35
N LEU A 236 -26.42 1.74 14.61
CA LEU A 236 -26.52 1.65 13.15
C LEU A 236 -27.10 0.29 12.76
N SER A 237 -27.72 0.24 11.59
CA SER A 237 -28.19 -1.01 10.97
C SER A 237 -27.13 -1.68 10.07
N TRP A 238 -26.04 -0.97 9.73
CA TRP A 238 -24.99 -1.45 8.83
C TRP A 238 -23.64 -1.51 9.54
N GLY A 239 -23.25 -2.71 9.93
CA GLY A 239 -22.05 -3.04 10.69
C GLY A 239 -22.09 -4.48 11.19
N VAL A 240 -21.03 -4.93 11.82
CA VAL A 240 -21.00 -6.24 12.51
C VAL A 240 -21.84 -6.14 13.79
N PRO A 241 -22.90 -6.95 13.96
CA PRO A 241 -23.76 -6.87 15.14
C PRO A 241 -23.03 -7.22 16.44
N ILE A 242 -23.30 -6.46 17.51
CA ILE A 242 -22.81 -6.76 18.86
C ILE A 242 -23.72 -7.84 19.48
N PRO A 243 -23.22 -9.03 19.84
CA PRO A 243 -24.08 -10.17 20.25
C PRO A 243 -24.99 -9.88 21.44
N ASP A 244 -24.52 -9.12 22.40
CA ASP A 244 -25.19 -8.85 23.67
C ASP A 244 -25.69 -7.40 23.80
N LEU A 245 -25.71 -6.61 22.70
CA LEU A 245 -26.34 -5.28 22.64
C LEU A 245 -27.18 -5.13 21.36
N PRO A 246 -28.39 -5.70 21.34
CA PRO A 246 -29.27 -5.66 20.16
C PRO A 246 -29.53 -4.22 19.67
N GLY A 247 -29.52 -4.02 18.35
CA GLY A 247 -29.69 -2.70 17.72
C GLY A 247 -28.39 -1.90 17.59
N ASN A 248 -27.29 -2.42 18.10
CA ASN A 248 -25.95 -1.83 17.95
C ASN A 248 -25.04 -2.72 17.11
N VAL A 249 -24.11 -2.07 16.42
CA VAL A 249 -23.03 -2.71 15.66
C VAL A 249 -21.68 -2.24 16.20
N PHE A 250 -20.62 -2.98 15.90
CA PHE A 250 -19.27 -2.51 16.22
C PHE A 250 -18.91 -1.27 15.43
N TYR A 251 -18.13 -0.40 16.05
CA TYR A 251 -17.48 0.72 15.38
C TYR A 251 -16.52 0.18 14.32
N VAL A 252 -16.55 0.73 13.12
CA VAL A 252 -15.81 0.23 11.96
C VAL A 252 -14.32 0.05 12.21
N TRP A 253 -13.69 0.89 13.01
CA TRP A 253 -12.28 0.74 13.36
C TRP A 253 -12.00 -0.35 14.40
N PHE A 254 -13.03 -0.93 15.01
CA PHE A 254 -12.90 -2.15 15.79
C PHE A 254 -12.88 -3.38 14.88
N ASP A 255 -13.78 -3.47 13.91
CA ASP A 255 -13.88 -4.64 13.04
C ASP A 255 -12.92 -4.61 11.84
N ALA A 256 -12.68 -3.46 11.20
CA ALA A 256 -11.87 -3.37 9.99
C ALA A 256 -10.48 -4.03 10.11
N PRO A 257 -9.64 -3.75 11.12
CA PRO A 257 -8.32 -4.40 11.25
C PRO A 257 -8.41 -5.90 11.56
N ILE A 258 -9.52 -6.40 12.11
CA ILE A 258 -9.78 -7.83 12.27
C ILE A 258 -9.92 -8.51 10.90
N GLY A 259 -10.23 -7.75 9.85
CA GLY A 259 -10.24 -8.22 8.45
C GLY A 259 -8.96 -8.94 8.06
N TYR A 260 -7.80 -8.48 8.53
CA TYR A 260 -6.52 -9.16 8.24
C TYR A 260 -6.48 -10.58 8.79
N ILE A 261 -7.02 -10.80 9.98
CA ILE A 261 -7.14 -12.15 10.60
C ILE A 261 -8.12 -12.99 9.79
N THR A 262 -9.28 -12.43 9.45
CA THR A 262 -10.30 -13.10 8.63
C THR A 262 -9.75 -13.55 7.29
N PHE A 263 -9.03 -12.68 6.59
CA PHE A 263 -8.49 -12.97 5.26
C PHE A 263 -7.38 -14.02 5.33
N SER A 264 -6.55 -13.98 6.37
CA SER A 264 -5.57 -15.04 6.63
C SER A 264 -6.24 -16.39 6.91
N LYS A 265 -7.37 -16.38 7.63
CA LYS A 265 -8.18 -17.58 7.90
C LYS A 265 -8.77 -18.18 6.62
N GLN A 266 -9.26 -17.33 5.70
CA GLN A 266 -9.74 -17.79 4.39
C GLN A 266 -8.65 -18.47 3.54
N LEU A 267 -7.38 -18.13 3.77
CA LEU A 267 -6.21 -18.79 3.18
C LEU A 267 -5.75 -20.05 3.96
N GLY A 268 -6.42 -20.41 5.07
CA GLY A 268 -5.97 -21.48 5.95
C GLY A 268 -4.70 -21.14 6.74
N LYS A 269 -4.42 -19.83 6.92
CA LYS A 269 -3.21 -19.30 7.57
C LYS A 269 -3.51 -18.55 8.88
N GLU A 270 -4.67 -18.79 9.50
CA GLU A 270 -5.05 -18.15 10.77
C GLU A 270 -4.00 -18.37 11.87
N GLY A 271 -3.36 -19.54 11.92
CA GLY A 271 -2.30 -19.88 12.87
C GLY A 271 -1.13 -18.92 12.88
N TRP A 272 -0.84 -18.26 11.74
CA TRP A 272 0.26 -17.32 11.63
C TRP A 272 0.13 -16.12 12.59
N TRP A 273 -1.08 -15.75 12.96
CA TRP A 273 -1.32 -14.71 13.96
C TRP A 273 -0.93 -15.11 15.39
N LYS A 274 -0.63 -16.40 15.63
CA LYS A 274 -0.28 -16.94 16.96
C LYS A 274 1.12 -17.57 16.99
N GLU A 275 1.83 -17.59 15.88
CA GLU A 275 3.16 -18.18 15.73
C GLU A 275 4.25 -17.12 15.96
N LYS A 276 5.26 -17.45 16.79
CA LYS A 276 6.34 -16.53 17.17
C LYS A 276 7.32 -16.21 16.03
N ASP A 277 7.37 -17.05 15.01
CA ASP A 277 8.19 -16.88 13.80
C ASP A 277 7.49 -16.09 12.69
N THR A 278 6.24 -15.66 12.91
CA THR A 278 5.53 -14.79 11.98
C THR A 278 5.87 -13.32 12.20
N ARG A 279 6.22 -12.63 11.14
CA ARG A 279 6.41 -11.19 11.06
C ARG A 279 5.22 -10.54 10.35
N VAL A 280 4.36 -9.88 11.12
CA VAL A 280 3.25 -9.10 10.56
C VAL A 280 3.76 -7.72 10.16
N VAL A 281 3.57 -7.34 8.90
CA VAL A 281 4.01 -6.05 8.34
C VAL A 281 2.80 -5.34 7.76
N HIS A 282 2.45 -4.19 8.34
CA HIS A 282 1.36 -3.33 7.87
C HIS A 282 1.88 -2.19 7.01
N PHE A 283 1.26 -1.97 5.84
CA PHE A 283 1.49 -0.82 4.97
C PHE A 283 0.27 0.10 5.02
N ILE A 284 0.46 1.35 5.49
CA ILE A 284 -0.63 2.25 5.83
C ILE A 284 -0.34 3.70 5.44
N GLY A 285 -1.40 4.50 5.25
CA GLY A 285 -1.28 5.96 5.28
C GLY A 285 -1.14 6.48 6.72
N LYS A 286 -0.57 7.65 6.89
CA LYS A 286 -0.31 8.28 8.22
C LYS A 286 -1.57 8.46 9.07
N ASP A 287 -2.72 8.61 8.45
CA ASP A 287 -4.03 8.72 9.11
C ASP A 287 -4.47 7.42 9.81
N ASN A 288 -3.86 6.29 9.45
CA ASN A 288 -4.14 4.97 10.01
C ASN A 288 -3.18 4.56 11.14
N ILE A 289 -2.20 5.40 11.51
CA ILE A 289 -1.21 5.07 12.56
C ILE A 289 -1.90 4.74 13.89
N ALA A 290 -2.88 5.54 14.30
CA ALA A 290 -3.63 5.35 15.54
C ALA A 290 -4.24 3.93 15.65
N PHE A 291 -4.72 3.41 14.53
CA PHE A 291 -5.40 2.11 14.49
C PHE A 291 -4.41 0.95 14.43
N HIS A 292 -3.31 1.06 13.66
CA HIS A 292 -2.37 -0.04 13.44
C HIS A 292 -1.20 -0.08 14.43
N ALA A 293 -0.90 1.05 15.08
CA ALA A 293 0.18 1.13 16.07
C ALA A 293 -0.32 1.17 17.52
N ILE A 294 -1.64 1.38 17.76
CA ILE A 294 -2.19 1.50 19.12
C ILE A 294 -3.45 0.65 19.29
N PHE A 295 -4.52 0.96 18.54
CA PHE A 295 -5.84 0.37 18.80
C PHE A 295 -5.87 -1.13 18.52
N PHE A 296 -5.52 -1.55 17.31
CA PHE A 296 -5.48 -2.96 16.93
C PHE A 296 -4.44 -3.78 17.73
N PRO A 297 -3.18 -3.33 17.93
CA PRO A 297 -2.26 -3.98 18.85
C PRO A 297 -2.80 -4.09 20.28
N GLY A 298 -3.50 -3.06 20.77
CA GLY A 298 -4.18 -3.08 22.06
C GLY A 298 -5.23 -4.20 22.14
N MET A 299 -6.03 -4.37 21.09
CA MET A 299 -7.00 -5.47 20.98
C MET A 299 -6.30 -6.83 20.99
N LEU A 300 -5.21 -6.99 20.21
CA LEU A 300 -4.44 -8.24 20.14
C LEU A 300 -3.80 -8.60 21.50
N ILE A 301 -3.27 -7.61 22.25
CA ILE A 301 -2.75 -7.79 23.61
C ILE A 301 -3.87 -8.22 24.55
N ALA A 302 -5.02 -7.57 24.49
CA ALA A 302 -6.15 -7.81 25.37
C ALA A 302 -6.84 -9.15 25.09
N ALA A 303 -6.96 -9.54 23.82
CA ALA A 303 -7.46 -10.87 23.42
C ALA A 303 -6.50 -11.99 23.84
N GLY A 304 -5.19 -11.72 23.81
CA GLY A 304 -4.13 -12.64 24.24
C GLY A 304 -3.74 -13.67 23.17
N GLY A 305 -2.46 -14.04 23.18
CA GLY A 305 -1.91 -15.10 22.32
C GLY A 305 -1.67 -14.70 20.86
N TYR A 306 -1.89 -13.44 20.49
CA TYR A 306 -1.64 -12.94 19.13
C TYR A 306 -0.25 -12.36 18.97
N THR A 307 0.33 -12.53 17.77
CA THR A 307 1.56 -11.89 17.35
C THR A 307 1.30 -10.41 17.05
N LEU A 308 2.09 -9.53 17.65
CA LEU A 308 2.01 -8.09 17.39
C LEU A 308 2.74 -7.71 16.10
N PRO A 309 2.39 -6.60 15.45
CA PRO A 309 3.06 -6.14 14.26
C PRO A 309 4.57 -5.99 14.43
N TYR A 310 5.34 -6.67 13.57
CA TYR A 310 6.79 -6.51 13.48
C TYR A 310 7.17 -5.15 12.93
N HIS A 311 6.40 -4.66 11.94
CA HIS A 311 6.66 -3.37 11.33
C HIS A 311 5.35 -2.69 10.89
N VAL A 312 5.28 -1.38 11.10
CA VAL A 312 4.19 -0.53 10.63
C VAL A 312 4.79 0.52 9.69
N ALA A 313 4.78 0.21 8.40
CA ALA A 313 5.25 1.09 7.34
C ALA A 313 4.19 2.15 7.06
N SER A 314 4.40 3.37 7.58
CA SER A 314 3.47 4.48 7.43
C SER A 314 3.99 5.50 6.43
N TYR A 315 3.16 5.84 5.46
CA TYR A 315 3.45 6.79 4.38
C TYR A 315 2.67 8.08 4.55
N GLU A 316 3.30 9.19 4.16
CA GLU A 316 2.70 10.50 4.12
C GLU A 316 1.74 10.63 2.93
N PHE A 317 1.02 11.77 2.79
CA PHE A 317 0.02 11.92 1.75
C PHE A 317 0.63 12.27 0.39
N LEU A 318 -0.06 11.85 -0.66
CA LEU A 318 0.12 12.34 -2.01
C LEU A 318 -0.92 13.44 -2.27
N ASN A 319 -0.46 14.61 -2.69
CA ASN A 319 -1.30 15.66 -3.24
C ASN A 319 -1.36 15.54 -4.78
N TYR A 320 -2.18 16.34 -5.41
CA TYR A 320 -2.35 16.39 -6.86
C TYR A 320 -2.30 17.84 -7.34
N GLU A 321 -1.27 18.19 -8.13
CA GLU A 321 -1.05 19.55 -8.66
C GLU A 321 -1.23 20.62 -7.55
N GLY A 322 -0.57 20.40 -6.39
CA GLY A 322 -0.61 21.29 -5.22
C GLY A 322 -1.90 21.27 -4.41
N LYS A 323 -2.84 20.38 -4.71
CA LYS A 323 -4.14 20.28 -4.04
C LYS A 323 -4.35 18.87 -3.47
N LYS A 324 -5.20 18.74 -2.44
CA LYS A 324 -5.63 17.41 -1.97
C LYS A 324 -6.57 16.76 -2.99
N PHE A 325 -6.45 15.43 -3.16
CA PHE A 325 -7.42 14.67 -3.95
C PHE A 325 -8.85 14.92 -3.45
N SER A 326 -9.77 15.21 -4.36
CA SER A 326 -11.18 15.48 -4.01
C SER A 326 -12.11 15.15 -5.17
N LYS A 327 -12.84 14.03 -5.06
CA LYS A 327 -13.84 13.66 -6.08
C LYS A 327 -14.94 14.70 -6.24
N SER A 328 -15.47 15.23 -5.13
CA SER A 328 -16.54 16.22 -5.17
C SER A 328 -16.17 17.53 -5.86
N LYS A 329 -14.86 17.81 -5.96
CA LYS A 329 -14.32 19.00 -6.64
C LYS A 329 -13.67 18.65 -7.99
N GLY A 330 -13.71 17.39 -8.43
CA GLY A 330 -13.05 16.93 -9.66
C GLY A 330 -11.52 17.06 -9.64
N ILE A 331 -10.89 17.03 -8.44
CA ILE A 331 -9.44 17.17 -8.30
C ILE A 331 -8.81 15.79 -8.15
N GLY A 332 -7.93 15.44 -9.09
CA GLY A 332 -7.15 14.22 -9.06
C GLY A 332 -7.49 13.23 -10.16
N ILE A 333 -6.62 12.25 -10.35
CA ILE A 333 -6.84 11.13 -11.25
C ILE A 333 -7.21 9.88 -10.44
N PHE A 334 -8.27 9.20 -10.86
CA PHE A 334 -8.68 7.92 -10.30
C PHE A 334 -7.95 6.77 -10.97
N CYS A 335 -7.83 5.65 -10.29
CA CYS A 335 -7.05 4.51 -10.78
C CYS A 335 -7.60 3.93 -12.09
N THR A 336 -8.93 3.96 -12.28
CA THR A 336 -9.58 3.52 -13.52
C THR A 336 -9.23 4.41 -14.72
N ASP A 337 -9.14 5.74 -14.51
CA ASP A 337 -8.67 6.66 -15.54
C ASP A 337 -7.17 6.45 -15.79
N ALA A 338 -6.37 6.39 -14.73
CA ALA A 338 -4.92 6.22 -14.84
C ALA A 338 -4.55 5.01 -15.70
N ILE A 339 -5.13 3.84 -15.42
CA ILE A 339 -4.82 2.61 -16.16
C ILE A 339 -5.29 2.65 -17.62
N SER A 340 -6.32 3.46 -17.92
CA SER A 340 -6.78 3.68 -19.29
C SER A 340 -5.84 4.54 -20.14
N LEU A 341 -4.99 5.35 -19.50
CA LEU A 341 -4.08 6.27 -20.16
C LEU A 341 -2.72 5.65 -20.43
N TYR A 342 -2.13 4.98 -19.44
CA TYR A 342 -0.78 4.42 -19.55
C TYR A 342 -0.70 3.05 -18.87
N PRO A 343 0.25 2.18 -19.30
CA PRO A 343 0.50 0.88 -18.68
C PRO A 343 0.76 0.98 -17.17
N ALA A 344 0.39 -0.06 -16.43
CA ALA A 344 0.55 -0.11 -14.98
C ALA A 344 1.99 0.21 -14.51
N ASP A 345 3.00 -0.30 -15.21
CA ASP A 345 4.40 -0.11 -14.84
C ASP A 345 4.86 1.35 -14.88
N TYR A 346 4.25 2.22 -15.73
CA TYR A 346 4.55 3.66 -15.74
C TYR A 346 4.11 4.31 -14.43
N TRP A 347 2.91 3.99 -13.97
CA TRP A 347 2.36 4.46 -12.71
C TRP A 347 3.10 3.90 -11.50
N ARG A 348 3.38 2.59 -11.51
CA ARG A 348 4.15 1.92 -10.46
C ARG A 348 5.52 2.56 -10.29
N TYR A 349 6.26 2.72 -11.39
CA TYR A 349 7.57 3.34 -11.39
C TYR A 349 7.52 4.77 -10.84
N TYR A 350 6.64 5.60 -11.39
CA TYR A 350 6.52 6.98 -10.98
C TYR A 350 6.19 7.11 -9.50
N LEU A 351 5.13 6.45 -9.03
CA LEU A 351 4.71 6.51 -7.64
C LEU A 351 5.80 6.04 -6.68
N LEU A 352 6.54 4.98 -7.02
CA LEU A 352 7.67 4.51 -6.22
C LEU A 352 8.84 5.48 -6.22
N SER A 353 9.08 6.19 -7.33
CA SER A 353 10.16 7.18 -7.43
C SER A 353 9.91 8.43 -6.55
N ILE A 354 8.64 8.73 -6.24
CA ILE A 354 8.23 9.83 -5.38
C ILE A 354 7.65 9.35 -4.03
N LEU A 355 7.90 8.08 -3.66
CA LEU A 355 7.29 7.44 -2.49
C LEU A 355 7.39 8.32 -1.24
N THR A 356 6.27 8.46 -0.54
CA THR A 356 6.05 9.42 0.55
C THR A 356 6.54 8.93 1.91
N GLU A 357 7.78 8.42 1.99
CA GLU A 357 8.35 7.81 3.21
C GLU A 357 8.54 8.80 4.36
N HIS A 358 8.83 10.09 4.06
CA HIS A 358 9.23 11.06 5.07
C HIS A 358 8.45 12.37 5.05
N ARG A 359 7.79 12.70 3.95
CA ARG A 359 7.01 13.93 3.75
C ARG A 359 5.94 13.72 2.71
N ASP A 360 4.91 14.57 2.73
CA ASP A 360 3.93 14.63 1.66
C ASP A 360 4.63 14.88 0.32
N ALA A 361 4.16 14.23 -0.74
CA ALA A 361 4.59 14.48 -2.11
C ALA A 361 3.45 15.08 -2.93
N ASP A 362 3.78 15.61 -4.08
CA ASP A 362 2.83 16.17 -5.03
C ASP A 362 2.94 15.45 -6.36
N PHE A 363 1.83 14.93 -6.86
CA PHE A 363 1.76 14.43 -8.23
C PHE A 363 1.67 15.60 -9.19
N THR A 364 2.56 15.62 -10.19
CA THR A 364 2.42 16.53 -11.32
C THR A 364 2.57 15.78 -12.64
N TRP A 365 1.81 16.17 -13.65
CA TRP A 365 1.90 15.56 -14.98
C TRP A 365 3.27 15.78 -15.63
N ASP A 366 3.92 16.91 -15.37
CA ASP A 366 5.26 17.19 -15.90
C ASP A 366 6.30 16.24 -15.31
N GLU A 367 6.30 16.05 -13.98
CA GLU A 367 7.23 15.13 -13.33
C GLU A 367 6.96 13.68 -13.73
N PHE A 368 5.68 13.29 -13.88
CA PHE A 368 5.31 11.97 -14.38
C PHE A 368 5.93 11.72 -15.77
N ARG A 369 5.75 12.64 -16.72
CA ARG A 369 6.36 12.55 -18.05
C ARG A 369 7.89 12.48 -17.98
N GLU A 370 8.51 13.38 -17.20
CA GLU A 370 9.97 13.41 -17.06
C GLU A 370 10.52 12.09 -16.53
N LYS A 371 9.90 11.53 -15.51
CA LYS A 371 10.31 10.25 -14.94
C LYS A 371 10.15 9.08 -15.93
N VAL A 372 9.02 9.03 -16.62
CA VAL A 372 8.80 8.00 -17.64
C VAL A 372 9.79 8.14 -18.79
N ASN A 373 9.98 9.35 -19.31
CA ASN A 373 10.86 9.57 -20.45
C ASN A 373 12.34 9.36 -20.10
N ASN A 374 12.81 9.97 -19.01
CA ASN A 374 14.23 9.94 -18.66
C ASN A 374 14.65 8.60 -18.05
N ASP A 375 13.90 8.09 -17.06
CA ASP A 375 14.33 6.90 -16.33
C ASP A 375 13.90 5.60 -17.03
N LEU A 376 12.60 5.45 -17.37
CA LEU A 376 12.13 4.23 -18.01
C LEU A 376 12.59 4.14 -19.46
N ASN A 377 12.34 5.16 -20.29
CA ASN A 377 12.67 5.07 -21.70
C ASN A 377 14.17 5.27 -21.99
N ASP A 378 14.77 6.40 -21.54
CA ASP A 378 16.13 6.77 -21.94
C ASP A 378 17.22 6.03 -21.16
N VAL A 379 16.99 5.64 -19.90
CA VAL A 379 17.95 4.88 -19.12
C VAL A 379 17.72 3.38 -19.29
N ILE A 380 16.58 2.85 -18.84
CA ILE A 380 16.33 1.40 -18.82
C ILE A 380 16.06 0.88 -20.23
N GLY A 381 15.07 1.45 -20.92
CA GLY A 381 14.62 0.97 -22.23
C GLY A 381 15.69 1.09 -23.30
N ASN A 382 16.39 2.22 -23.35
CA ASN A 382 17.46 2.44 -24.32
C ASN A 382 18.65 1.49 -24.10
N PHE A 383 19.08 1.27 -22.85
CA PHE A 383 20.15 0.31 -22.56
C PHE A 383 19.81 -1.09 -23.06
N ILE A 384 18.61 -1.58 -22.67
CA ILE A 384 18.14 -2.91 -23.05
C ILE A 384 18.02 -3.04 -24.57
N HIS A 385 17.38 -2.07 -25.22
CA HIS A 385 17.18 -2.07 -26.67
C HIS A 385 18.49 -2.04 -27.45
N ARG A 386 19.46 -1.21 -27.04
CA ARG A 386 20.80 -1.14 -27.66
C ARG A 386 21.55 -2.45 -27.50
N THR A 387 21.53 -3.04 -26.32
CA THR A 387 22.19 -4.32 -26.02
C THR A 387 21.63 -5.45 -26.89
N LEU A 388 20.31 -5.62 -26.91
CA LEU A 388 19.66 -6.64 -27.73
C LEU A 388 19.85 -6.41 -29.24
N THR A 389 19.87 -5.16 -29.68
CA THR A 389 20.15 -4.80 -31.08
C THR A 389 21.58 -5.19 -31.48
N LEU A 390 22.56 -4.99 -30.61
CA LEU A 390 23.94 -5.42 -30.85
C LEU A 390 24.06 -6.94 -30.89
N ALA A 391 23.43 -7.64 -29.95
CA ALA A 391 23.39 -9.10 -29.97
C ALA A 391 22.77 -9.65 -31.27
N GLN A 392 21.66 -9.04 -31.71
CA GLN A 392 20.99 -9.44 -32.97
C GLN A 392 21.86 -9.19 -34.20
N LYS A 393 22.52 -8.02 -34.29
CA LYS A 393 23.30 -7.63 -35.47
C LYS A 393 24.66 -8.30 -35.56
N LEU A 394 25.35 -8.51 -34.44
CA LEU A 394 26.72 -8.98 -34.40
C LEU A 394 26.83 -10.48 -34.14
N PHE A 395 25.85 -11.09 -33.50
CA PHE A 395 25.87 -12.48 -33.04
C PHE A 395 24.59 -13.26 -33.37
N GLU A 396 23.84 -12.83 -34.41
CA GLU A 396 22.63 -13.51 -34.91
C GLU A 396 21.56 -13.75 -33.83
N GLY A 397 21.51 -12.86 -32.84
CA GLY A 397 20.58 -12.99 -31.71
C GLY A 397 20.97 -14.08 -30.72
N LYS A 398 22.23 -14.40 -30.60
CA LYS A 398 22.75 -15.34 -29.60
C LYS A 398 23.60 -14.63 -28.57
N VAL A 399 23.66 -15.20 -27.37
CA VAL A 399 24.63 -14.80 -26.34
C VAL A 399 26.02 -15.15 -26.86
N PRO A 400 26.96 -14.19 -27.03
CA PRO A 400 28.29 -14.47 -27.55
C PRO A 400 29.17 -15.27 -26.58
N GLU A 401 30.13 -16.01 -27.11
CA GLU A 401 31.28 -16.49 -26.34
C GLU A 401 32.07 -15.30 -25.83
N HIS A 402 32.75 -15.45 -24.71
CA HIS A 402 33.58 -14.41 -24.12
C HIS A 402 34.96 -14.96 -23.78
N ASP A 403 35.97 -14.12 -23.94
CA ASP A 403 37.34 -14.42 -23.62
C ASP A 403 37.81 -13.73 -22.31
N ASN A 404 39.09 -13.47 -22.19
CA ASN A 404 39.69 -12.77 -21.05
C ASN A 404 39.08 -11.39 -20.84
N TYR A 405 38.54 -11.17 -19.66
CA TYR A 405 38.00 -9.89 -19.26
C TYR A 405 39.09 -8.84 -19.05
N THR A 406 38.83 -7.64 -19.43
CA THR A 406 39.58 -6.46 -18.98
C THR A 406 39.14 -6.05 -17.58
N LEU A 407 39.93 -5.23 -16.90
CA LEU A 407 39.53 -4.63 -15.61
C LEU A 407 38.21 -3.86 -15.69
N HIS A 408 37.87 -3.31 -16.86
CA HIS A 408 36.60 -2.60 -17.06
C HIS A 408 35.40 -3.56 -17.14
N ASP A 409 35.59 -4.72 -17.78
CA ASP A 409 34.59 -5.81 -17.82
C ASP A 409 34.36 -6.38 -16.42
N GLU A 410 35.43 -6.69 -15.70
CA GLU A 410 35.35 -7.20 -14.32
C GLU A 410 34.63 -6.21 -13.40
N LYS A 411 34.91 -4.91 -13.54
CA LYS A 411 34.25 -3.87 -12.79
C LYS A 411 32.74 -3.82 -13.11
N ALA A 412 32.36 -3.85 -14.38
CA ALA A 412 30.96 -3.83 -14.80
C ALA A 412 30.19 -5.06 -14.31
N MET A 413 30.80 -6.25 -14.39
CA MET A 413 30.25 -7.50 -13.86
C MET A 413 30.13 -7.46 -12.32
N GLY A 414 31.11 -6.93 -11.61
CA GLY A 414 31.10 -6.77 -10.16
C GLY A 414 29.99 -5.82 -9.66
N GLU A 415 29.57 -4.86 -10.48
CA GLU A 415 28.43 -3.98 -10.13
C GLU A 415 27.10 -4.75 -10.12
N ILE A 416 26.95 -5.86 -10.84
CA ILE A 416 25.76 -6.73 -10.77
C ILE A 416 25.60 -7.28 -9.36
N GLU A 417 26.65 -7.92 -8.82
CA GLU A 417 26.63 -8.49 -7.46
C GLU A 417 26.41 -7.41 -6.40
N LYS A 418 27.10 -6.28 -6.56
CA LYS A 418 27.02 -5.15 -5.64
C LYS A 418 25.59 -4.58 -5.60
N LYS A 419 24.97 -4.31 -6.75
CA LYS A 419 23.61 -3.76 -6.84
C LYS A 419 22.56 -4.76 -6.43
N HIS A 420 22.74 -6.06 -6.71
CA HIS A 420 21.90 -7.12 -6.19
C HIS A 420 21.88 -7.14 -4.65
N LYS A 421 23.05 -7.08 -4.01
CA LYS A 421 23.18 -7.03 -2.56
C LYS A 421 22.58 -5.75 -1.97
N GLU A 422 22.95 -4.59 -2.53
CA GLU A 422 22.47 -3.28 -2.08
C GLU A 422 20.94 -3.17 -2.16
N ALA A 423 20.34 -3.51 -3.31
CA ALA A 423 18.89 -3.47 -3.48
C ALA A 423 18.17 -4.43 -2.50
N GLY A 424 18.71 -5.64 -2.31
CA GLY A 424 18.17 -6.60 -1.35
C GLY A 424 18.20 -6.09 0.09
N GLU A 425 19.32 -5.53 0.55
CA GLU A 425 19.44 -4.95 1.89
C GLU A 425 18.50 -3.74 2.11
N LEU A 426 18.26 -2.94 1.08
CA LEU A 426 17.34 -1.81 1.12
C LEU A 426 15.89 -2.30 1.21
N LEU A 427 15.51 -3.30 0.42
CA LEU A 427 14.18 -3.89 0.44
C LEU A 427 13.89 -4.59 1.77
N GLU A 428 14.85 -5.29 2.37
CA GLU A 428 14.70 -5.89 3.71
C GLU A 428 14.41 -4.85 4.80
N LYS A 429 14.93 -3.63 4.63
CA LYS A 429 14.69 -2.49 5.54
C LYS A 429 13.45 -1.67 5.16
N ILE A 430 12.67 -2.13 4.18
CA ILE A 430 11.48 -1.44 3.64
C ILE A 430 11.83 -0.02 3.12
N ARG A 431 13.05 0.16 2.61
CA ARG A 431 13.50 1.37 1.89
C ARG A 431 13.27 1.19 0.40
N LEU A 432 12.01 1.20 0.01
CA LEU A 432 11.58 0.74 -1.32
C LEU A 432 12.02 1.70 -2.42
N LYS A 433 11.96 3.01 -2.19
CA LYS A 433 12.43 4.03 -3.12
C LYS A 433 13.93 3.90 -3.40
N ASP A 434 14.71 3.69 -2.38
CA ASP A 434 16.16 3.52 -2.51
C ASP A 434 16.50 2.19 -3.21
N GLY A 435 15.74 1.12 -2.92
CA GLY A 435 15.85 -0.16 -3.62
C GLY A 435 15.60 -0.02 -5.13
N LEU A 436 14.56 0.72 -5.52
CA LEU A 436 14.30 1.05 -6.93
C LEU A 436 15.46 1.84 -7.54
N SER A 437 15.95 2.86 -6.84
CA SER A 437 17.07 3.68 -7.32
C SER A 437 18.32 2.83 -7.57
N SER A 438 18.65 1.90 -6.65
CA SER A 438 19.79 0.99 -6.81
C SER A 438 19.65 0.07 -8.03
N ALA A 439 18.43 -0.43 -8.32
CA ALA A 439 18.18 -1.23 -9.52
C ALA A 439 18.35 -0.39 -10.81
N VAL A 440 17.83 0.84 -10.83
CA VAL A 440 17.96 1.76 -11.98
C VAL A 440 19.43 2.17 -12.22
N ASP A 441 20.22 2.32 -11.15
CA ASP A 441 21.65 2.65 -11.26
C ASP A 441 22.41 1.57 -12.02
N LEU A 442 22.03 0.30 -11.93
CA LEU A 442 22.65 -0.77 -12.73
C LEU A 442 22.44 -0.53 -14.23
N ALA A 443 21.27 -0.04 -14.65
CA ALA A 443 21.03 0.31 -16.05
C ALA A 443 21.88 1.53 -16.48
N ARG A 444 22.08 2.51 -15.59
CA ARG A 444 22.98 3.67 -15.86
C ARG A 444 24.42 3.21 -16.03
N ILE A 445 24.90 2.32 -15.18
CA ILE A 445 26.23 1.71 -15.28
C ILE A 445 26.38 0.95 -16.60
N GLY A 446 25.38 0.16 -16.99
CA GLY A 446 25.35 -0.53 -18.29
C GLY A 446 25.46 0.43 -19.49
N ASN A 447 24.71 1.54 -19.48
CA ASN A 447 24.81 2.58 -20.52
C ASN A 447 26.20 3.24 -20.57
N GLN A 448 26.78 3.54 -19.42
CA GLN A 448 28.14 4.13 -19.33
C GLN A 448 29.19 3.15 -19.87
N TYR A 449 29.12 1.89 -19.46
CA TYR A 449 30.02 0.84 -19.92
C TYR A 449 29.90 0.65 -21.43
N LEU A 450 28.70 0.46 -21.97
CA LEU A 450 28.47 0.28 -23.39
C LEU A 450 28.97 1.48 -24.24
N THR A 451 28.84 2.69 -23.70
CA THR A 451 29.30 3.90 -24.37
C THR A 451 30.81 4.04 -24.33
N ALA A 452 31.48 3.64 -23.25
CA ALA A 452 32.93 3.71 -23.10
C ALA A 452 33.65 2.68 -23.96
N GLU A 453 33.09 1.46 -24.11
CA GLU A 453 33.70 0.38 -24.86
C GLU A 453 33.50 0.47 -26.40
N GLU A 454 32.50 1.23 -26.86
CA GLU A 454 32.20 1.46 -28.28
C GLU A 454 32.29 0.20 -29.17
N PRO A 455 31.56 -0.91 -28.89
CA PRO A 455 31.72 -2.17 -29.63
C PRO A 455 31.40 -2.05 -31.12
N TRP A 456 30.74 -1.00 -31.56
CA TRP A 456 30.52 -0.68 -32.98
C TRP A 456 31.78 -0.19 -33.69
N LYS A 457 32.83 0.24 -32.97
CA LYS A 457 34.14 0.65 -33.50
C LYS A 457 35.22 -0.39 -33.22
N ASN A 458 35.18 -1.07 -32.09
CA ASN A 458 36.21 -2.00 -31.63
C ASN A 458 35.75 -3.46 -31.78
N LYS A 459 36.09 -4.07 -32.93
CA LYS A 459 35.67 -5.44 -33.27
C LYS A 459 36.17 -6.50 -32.29
N ASP A 460 37.39 -6.37 -31.78
CA ASP A 460 38.00 -7.36 -30.88
C ASP A 460 37.33 -7.38 -29.50
N ARG A 461 36.58 -6.33 -29.16
CA ARG A 461 35.85 -6.20 -27.89
C ARG A 461 34.38 -6.57 -27.96
N GLN A 462 33.84 -6.77 -29.18
CA GLN A 462 32.38 -6.91 -29.38
C GLN A 462 31.77 -8.02 -28.54
N ALA A 463 32.38 -9.20 -28.52
CA ALA A 463 31.87 -10.36 -27.84
C ALA A 463 31.80 -10.13 -26.32
N ASN A 464 32.89 -9.71 -25.69
CA ASN A 464 32.92 -9.42 -24.26
C ASN A 464 31.93 -8.32 -23.85
N VAL A 465 31.91 -7.21 -24.60
CA VAL A 465 31.01 -6.09 -24.28
C VAL A 465 29.54 -6.47 -24.37
N VAL A 466 29.16 -7.21 -25.42
CA VAL A 466 27.78 -7.65 -25.58
C VAL A 466 27.43 -8.70 -24.52
N PHE A 467 28.34 -9.61 -24.17
CA PHE A 467 28.13 -10.59 -23.11
C PHE A 467 27.90 -9.90 -21.75
N VAL A 468 28.78 -8.95 -21.37
CA VAL A 468 28.63 -8.17 -20.12
C VAL A 468 27.29 -7.43 -20.09
N CYS A 469 26.94 -6.70 -21.16
CA CYS A 469 25.70 -5.96 -21.24
C CYS A 469 24.46 -6.87 -21.16
N LEU A 470 24.48 -8.05 -21.80
CA LEU A 470 23.38 -9.03 -21.70
C LEU A 470 23.20 -9.55 -20.28
N ASN A 471 24.29 -9.77 -19.53
CA ASN A 471 24.21 -10.16 -18.13
C ASN A 471 23.69 -9.04 -17.23
N ILE A 472 24.01 -7.78 -17.51
CA ILE A 472 23.37 -6.63 -16.84
C ILE A 472 21.87 -6.61 -17.16
N VAL A 473 21.45 -6.84 -18.40
CA VAL A 473 20.02 -6.91 -18.79
C VAL A 473 19.32 -8.08 -18.06
N SER A 474 20.00 -9.24 -17.94
CA SER A 474 19.48 -10.38 -17.17
C SER A 474 19.27 -10.01 -15.71
N ALA A 475 20.24 -9.38 -15.06
CA ALA A 475 20.14 -8.91 -13.68
C ALA A 475 18.99 -7.92 -13.50
N LEU A 476 18.83 -6.96 -14.42
CA LEU A 476 17.73 -5.99 -14.40
C LEU A 476 16.35 -6.67 -14.46
N SER A 477 16.21 -7.79 -15.20
CA SER A 477 14.95 -8.54 -15.26
C SER A 477 14.49 -9.11 -13.90
N VAL A 478 15.43 -9.30 -12.97
CA VAL A 478 15.15 -9.76 -11.61
C VAL A 478 15.03 -8.59 -10.64
N LEU A 479 15.97 -7.62 -10.70
CA LEU A 479 15.99 -6.50 -9.77
C LEU A 479 14.80 -5.55 -9.94
N LEU A 480 14.26 -5.43 -11.15
CA LEU A 480 13.09 -4.57 -11.45
C LEU A 480 11.75 -5.26 -11.21
N GLU A 481 11.73 -6.59 -11.05
CA GLU A 481 10.46 -7.34 -10.92
C GLU A 481 9.58 -6.85 -9.77
N PRO A 482 10.06 -6.58 -8.55
CA PRO A 482 9.20 -6.10 -7.50
C PRO A 482 8.51 -4.76 -7.83
N PHE A 483 9.13 -3.94 -8.64
CA PHE A 483 8.72 -2.57 -8.93
C PHE A 483 7.85 -2.45 -10.19
N ILE A 484 8.34 -3.03 -11.32
CA ILE A 484 7.71 -2.96 -12.65
C ILE A 484 7.65 -4.36 -13.29
N PRO A 485 6.76 -5.23 -12.73
CA PRO A 485 6.77 -6.67 -13.02
C PRO A 485 6.49 -7.02 -14.49
N GLU A 486 5.62 -6.26 -15.19
CA GLU A 486 5.34 -6.54 -16.60
C GLU A 486 6.55 -6.27 -17.50
N SER A 487 7.28 -5.21 -17.23
CA SER A 487 8.50 -4.88 -17.94
C SER A 487 9.60 -5.90 -17.64
N ALA A 488 9.74 -6.30 -16.38
CA ALA A 488 10.70 -7.34 -15.97
C ALA A 488 10.41 -8.68 -16.66
N GLU A 489 9.13 -9.09 -16.74
CA GLU A 489 8.72 -10.29 -17.46
C GLU A 489 9.03 -10.19 -18.97
N LYS A 490 8.77 -9.03 -19.61
CA LYS A 490 9.13 -8.82 -21.02
C LYS A 490 10.63 -8.95 -21.25
N ILE A 491 11.48 -8.39 -20.36
CA ILE A 491 12.93 -8.53 -20.46
C ILE A 491 13.33 -10.01 -20.40
N ARG A 492 12.77 -10.79 -19.48
CA ARG A 492 13.02 -12.23 -19.38
C ARG A 492 12.62 -12.97 -20.65
N LYS A 493 11.46 -12.63 -21.21
CA LYS A 493 11.01 -13.20 -22.49
C LYS A 493 11.98 -12.87 -23.64
N PHE A 494 12.51 -11.67 -23.72
CA PHE A 494 13.51 -11.30 -24.73
C PHE A 494 14.79 -12.12 -24.61
N LEU A 495 15.20 -12.43 -23.38
CA LEU A 495 16.39 -13.24 -23.09
C LEU A 495 16.13 -14.75 -23.17
N ALA A 496 14.92 -15.20 -23.55
CA ALA A 496 14.50 -16.60 -23.55
C ALA A 496 14.64 -17.28 -22.16
N LEU A 497 14.52 -16.52 -21.07
CA LEU A 497 14.57 -17.04 -19.71
C LEU A 497 13.17 -17.50 -19.27
N GLU A 498 12.99 -18.81 -19.23
CA GLU A 498 11.72 -19.43 -18.89
C GLU A 498 11.66 -19.90 -17.42
N GLY A 499 10.43 -20.15 -16.94
CA GLY A 499 10.19 -20.75 -15.63
C GLY A 499 10.25 -19.80 -14.45
N LYS A 500 10.13 -20.39 -13.25
CA LYS A 500 10.21 -19.66 -11.98
C LYS A 500 11.65 -19.23 -11.72
N TYR A 501 11.80 -18.05 -11.17
CA TYR A 501 13.11 -17.47 -10.83
C TYR A 501 13.09 -16.93 -9.39
N LYS A 502 14.29 -16.68 -8.89
CA LYS A 502 14.54 -16.21 -7.52
C LYS A 502 15.35 -14.92 -7.56
N TRP A 503 15.36 -14.20 -6.46
CA TRP A 503 16.19 -13.01 -6.29
C TRP A 503 17.68 -13.28 -6.62
N SER A 504 18.20 -14.45 -6.17
CA SER A 504 19.57 -14.87 -6.44
C SER A 504 19.90 -15.10 -7.93
N ASP A 505 18.89 -15.19 -8.80
CA ASP A 505 19.14 -15.41 -10.23
C ASP A 505 19.66 -14.14 -10.93
N ALA A 506 19.56 -12.96 -10.28
CA ALA A 506 20.14 -11.73 -10.77
C ALA A 506 21.67 -11.82 -11.03
N VAL A 507 22.36 -12.68 -10.32
CA VAL A 507 23.83 -12.87 -10.45
C VAL A 507 24.22 -14.11 -11.27
N LYS A 508 23.25 -14.81 -11.84
CA LYS A 508 23.51 -15.94 -12.74
C LYS A 508 23.87 -15.43 -14.13
N LEU A 509 24.96 -15.96 -14.67
CA LEU A 509 25.39 -15.62 -16.01
C LEU A 509 24.53 -16.34 -17.06
N LEU A 510 24.34 -15.68 -18.19
CA LEU A 510 23.75 -16.29 -19.37
C LEU A 510 24.73 -17.27 -20.01
N GLU A 511 24.22 -18.39 -20.49
CA GLU A 511 25.06 -19.38 -21.17
C GLU A 511 25.33 -18.93 -22.62
N PRO A 512 26.61 -18.88 -23.05
CA PRO A 512 26.97 -18.62 -24.43
C PRO A 512 26.24 -19.56 -25.40
N GLY A 513 25.90 -19.07 -26.58
CA GLY A 513 25.12 -19.80 -27.58
C GLY A 513 23.61 -19.77 -27.36
N THR A 514 23.10 -19.32 -26.20
CA THR A 514 21.67 -19.19 -25.96
C THR A 514 21.03 -18.22 -26.97
N SER A 515 19.99 -18.67 -27.66
CA SER A 515 19.25 -17.85 -28.62
C SER A 515 18.28 -16.91 -27.92
N LEU A 516 18.35 -15.63 -28.24
CA LEU A 516 17.44 -14.59 -27.75
C LEU A 516 16.14 -14.58 -28.59
N ASN A 517 15.05 -14.22 -27.96
CA ASN A 517 13.77 -14.05 -28.65
C ASN A 517 13.68 -12.68 -29.36
N LYS A 518 12.66 -12.53 -30.21
CA LYS A 518 12.32 -11.23 -30.78
C LYS A 518 11.98 -10.24 -29.68
N PHE A 519 12.42 -8.99 -29.84
CA PHE A 519 12.19 -7.92 -28.88
C PHE A 519 11.59 -6.69 -29.56
N GLU A 520 10.96 -5.86 -28.76
CA GLU A 520 10.39 -4.58 -29.12
C GLU A 520 10.77 -3.52 -28.08
N PRO A 521 10.64 -2.22 -28.35
CA PRO A 521 10.84 -1.19 -27.34
C PRO A 521 9.95 -1.43 -26.11
N LEU A 522 10.54 -1.45 -24.91
CA LEU A 522 9.81 -1.68 -23.66
C LEU A 522 8.89 -0.51 -23.30
N PHE A 523 9.34 0.70 -23.58
CA PHE A 523 8.66 1.94 -23.18
C PHE A 523 8.52 2.87 -24.39
N LYS A 524 7.49 3.71 -24.34
CA LYS A 524 7.25 4.80 -25.28
C LYS A 524 7.36 6.13 -24.56
N LYS A 525 7.94 7.13 -25.22
CA LYS A 525 7.97 8.50 -24.71
C LYS A 525 6.57 9.09 -24.68
N ILE A 526 6.34 9.90 -23.66
CA ILE A 526 5.13 10.71 -23.52
C ILE A 526 5.43 12.09 -24.08
N GLU A 527 4.61 12.53 -25.04
CA GLU A 527 4.80 13.81 -25.72
C GLU A 527 4.23 14.99 -24.92
N ASP A 528 4.81 16.18 -25.08
CA ASP A 528 4.34 17.40 -24.40
C ASP A 528 2.88 17.74 -24.68
N LYS A 529 2.43 17.43 -25.88
CA LYS A 529 1.04 17.64 -26.30
C LYS A 529 0.07 16.79 -25.48
N GLU A 530 0.41 15.52 -25.24
CA GLU A 530 -0.41 14.60 -24.43
C GLU A 530 -0.58 15.16 -23.02
N ILE A 531 0.51 15.60 -22.39
CA ILE A 531 0.47 16.18 -21.04
C ILE A 531 -0.38 17.45 -20.99
N THR A 532 -0.30 18.30 -22.02
CA THR A 532 -1.13 19.50 -22.11
C THR A 532 -2.63 19.15 -22.15
N GLU A 533 -3.00 18.10 -22.85
CA GLU A 533 -4.38 17.62 -22.91
C GLU A 533 -4.83 16.99 -21.57
N LEU A 534 -3.96 16.21 -20.91
CA LEU A 534 -4.25 15.61 -19.61
C LEU A 534 -4.43 16.65 -18.50
N LYS A 535 -3.60 17.70 -18.49
CA LYS A 535 -3.78 18.84 -17.57
C LYS A 535 -5.11 19.55 -17.76
N LYS A 536 -5.61 19.68 -18.99
CA LYS A 536 -6.92 20.25 -19.25
C LYS A 536 -8.06 19.36 -18.79
N ARG A 537 -7.87 18.02 -18.87
CA ARG A 537 -8.90 17.05 -18.51
C ARG A 537 -9.00 16.82 -17.01
N PHE A 538 -7.88 16.80 -16.29
CA PHE A 538 -7.78 16.38 -14.89
C PHE A 538 -7.24 17.47 -13.94
N GLY A 539 -6.89 18.65 -14.44
CA GLY A 539 -6.24 19.74 -13.69
C GLY A 539 -7.13 20.66 -12.87
#